data_43ac3d974120c44b7c5f0406d6cadabf
#
_entry.id   43ac3d974120c44b7c5f0406d6cadabf
#
_cell.length_a   1.000
_cell.length_b   1.000
_cell.length_c   1.000
_cell.angle_alpha   90.00
_cell.angle_beta   90.00
_cell.angle_gamma   90.00
#
_symmetry.space_group_name_H-M   'P 1'
#
loop_
_entity.id
_entity.type
_entity.pdbx_description
1 polymer ?
#
loop_
_entity_poly.entity_id
_entity_poly.type
_entity_poly.pdbx_seq_one_letter_code
_entity_poly.pdbx_strand_id
1 'polypeptide(L)'
;MAEPIVGILVGSESDRPRMQAAMDELDARGIDWEFDVRSAHRTPDAVAEYAKTAAGRGLKVLICGAGLAAALPGVVAAHTELPVIGVPLRSSMSVLDGLDALLSIVQMPPGVPVATVGVDNAKNAAVLAARIVALA
;
A
#
# COMPACT_ATOMS: atom_id res chain seq x y z
N MET A 1 -4.55 -22.54 -8.83
CA MET A 1 -4.52 -21.10 -9.12
C MET A 1 -4.22 -20.32 -7.86
N ALA A 2 -3.33 -19.36 -7.99
CA ALA A 2 -3.00 -18.49 -6.86
C ALA A 2 -4.22 -17.64 -6.50
N GLU A 3 -4.52 -17.57 -5.20
CA GLU A 3 -5.52 -16.65 -4.68
C GLU A 3 -4.81 -15.60 -3.86
N PRO A 4 -4.69 -14.36 -4.36
CA PRO A 4 -3.99 -13.31 -3.63
C PRO A 4 -4.61 -13.04 -2.27
N ILE A 5 -3.76 -12.91 -1.26
CA ILE A 5 -4.17 -12.51 0.09
C ILE A 5 -3.57 -11.17 0.51
N VAL A 6 -2.62 -10.67 -0.28
CA VAL A 6 -2.04 -9.33 -0.12
C VAL A 6 -2.26 -8.56 -1.41
N GLY A 7 -2.83 -7.37 -1.32
CA GLY A 7 -2.99 -6.47 -2.44
C GLY A 7 -1.94 -5.35 -2.36
N ILE A 8 -1.31 -5.05 -3.49
CA ILE A 8 -0.33 -3.96 -3.60
C ILE A 8 -0.85 -2.94 -4.60
N LEU A 9 -0.99 -1.70 -4.17
CA LEU A 9 -1.44 -0.59 -5.00
C LEU A 9 -0.40 0.51 -5.08
N VAL A 10 -0.27 1.09 -6.26
CA VAL A 10 0.46 2.35 -6.48
C VAL A 10 -0.37 3.27 -7.37
N GLY A 11 -0.09 4.56 -7.34
CA GLY A 11 -0.83 5.54 -8.12
C GLY A 11 -0.31 5.73 -9.55
N SER A 12 0.87 5.21 -9.87
CA SER A 12 1.49 5.34 -11.18
C SER A 12 2.31 4.10 -11.52
N GLU A 13 2.30 3.69 -12.78
CA GLU A 13 3.14 2.57 -13.24
C GLU A 13 4.63 2.83 -12.98
N SER A 14 5.04 4.10 -12.98
CA SER A 14 6.43 4.47 -12.67
C SER A 14 6.87 4.11 -11.25
N ASP A 15 5.93 3.84 -10.35
CA ASP A 15 6.22 3.43 -8.98
C ASP A 15 6.42 1.91 -8.82
N ARG A 16 6.09 1.13 -9.85
CA ARG A 16 6.23 -0.33 -9.79
C ARG A 16 7.65 -0.79 -9.39
N PRO A 17 8.72 -0.27 -9.98
CA PRO A 17 10.07 -0.71 -9.59
C PRO A 17 10.40 -0.45 -8.12
N ARG A 18 9.82 0.59 -7.52
CA ARG A 18 10.05 0.92 -6.12
C ARG A 18 9.37 -0.05 -5.17
N MET A 19 8.36 -0.78 -5.67
CA MET A 19 7.64 -1.79 -4.88
C MET A 19 8.16 -3.21 -5.12
N GLN A 20 9.14 -3.40 -6.00
CA GLN A 20 9.63 -4.73 -6.36
C GLN A 20 10.14 -5.51 -5.15
N ALA A 21 10.79 -4.85 -4.20
CA ALA A 21 11.28 -5.50 -2.99
C ALA A 21 10.14 -6.11 -2.15
N ALA A 22 8.95 -5.50 -2.18
CA ALA A 22 7.79 -6.08 -1.49
C ALA A 22 7.32 -7.35 -2.20
N MET A 23 7.23 -7.33 -3.51
CA MET A 23 6.81 -8.49 -4.30
C MET A 23 7.79 -9.65 -4.11
N ASP A 24 9.09 -9.37 -4.16
CA ASP A 24 10.14 -10.38 -3.96
C ASP A 24 10.06 -11.00 -2.56
N GLU A 25 9.82 -10.18 -1.53
CA GLU A 25 9.72 -10.68 -0.15
C GLU A 25 8.49 -11.58 0.03
N LEU A 26 7.35 -11.20 -0.55
CA LEU A 26 6.15 -12.03 -0.49
C LEU A 26 6.35 -13.35 -1.24
N ASP A 27 6.99 -13.30 -2.41
CA ASP A 27 7.33 -14.51 -3.17
C ASP A 27 8.22 -15.45 -2.35
N ALA A 28 9.26 -14.91 -1.71
CA ALA A 28 10.18 -15.69 -0.89
C ALA A 28 9.47 -16.38 0.30
N ARG A 29 8.35 -15.84 0.74
CA ARG A 29 7.54 -16.39 1.84
C ARG A 29 6.38 -17.27 1.37
N GLY A 30 6.23 -17.45 0.05
CA GLY A 30 5.13 -18.22 -0.52
C GLY A 30 3.76 -17.58 -0.33
N ILE A 31 3.70 -16.26 -0.21
CA ILE A 31 2.45 -15.51 -0.05
C ILE A 31 2.01 -14.98 -1.40
N ASP A 32 0.81 -15.34 -1.81
CA ASP A 32 0.24 -14.87 -3.08
C ASP A 32 -0.21 -13.41 -2.95
N TRP A 33 0.11 -12.64 -3.97
CA TRP A 33 -0.18 -11.21 -4.01
C TRP A 33 -0.71 -10.81 -5.39
N GLU A 34 -1.38 -9.67 -5.42
CA GLU A 34 -1.73 -9.00 -6.68
C GLU A 34 -1.20 -7.57 -6.65
N PHE A 35 -0.97 -7.00 -7.83
CA PHE A 35 -0.50 -5.63 -8.01
C PHE A 35 -1.41 -4.89 -8.97
N ASP A 36 -1.79 -3.66 -8.63
CA ASP A 36 -2.61 -2.82 -9.50
C ASP A 36 -2.18 -1.35 -9.39
N VAL A 37 -2.44 -0.61 -10.46
CA VAL A 37 -2.17 0.83 -10.52
C VAL A 37 -3.50 1.57 -10.48
N ARG A 38 -3.74 2.31 -9.39
CA ARG A 38 -4.96 3.12 -9.22
C ARG A 38 -4.59 4.40 -8.48
N SER A 39 -4.93 5.53 -9.05
CA SER A 39 -4.52 6.83 -8.50
C SER A 39 -5.65 7.44 -7.66
N ALA A 40 -5.34 7.80 -6.41
CA ALA A 40 -6.30 8.48 -5.54
C ALA A 40 -6.72 9.84 -6.10
N HIS A 41 -5.84 10.54 -6.82
CA HIS A 41 -6.13 11.84 -7.38
C HIS A 41 -6.77 11.79 -8.77
N ARG A 42 -6.40 10.81 -9.59
CA ARG A 42 -6.84 10.72 -11.00
C ARG A 42 -7.99 9.76 -11.22
N THR A 43 -8.05 8.67 -10.44
CA THR A 43 -9.09 7.65 -10.55
C THR A 43 -9.63 7.29 -9.16
N PRO A 44 -10.19 8.26 -8.42
CA PRO A 44 -10.62 8.03 -7.03
C PRO A 44 -11.69 6.96 -6.90
N ASP A 45 -12.61 6.84 -7.86
CA ASP A 45 -13.65 5.82 -7.82
C ASP A 45 -13.07 4.42 -7.95
N ALA A 46 -12.03 4.24 -8.77
CA ALA A 46 -11.34 2.95 -8.92
C ALA A 46 -10.63 2.55 -7.63
N VAL A 47 -10.06 3.50 -6.89
CA VAL A 47 -9.44 3.26 -5.59
C VAL A 47 -10.50 2.85 -4.57
N ALA A 48 -11.60 3.57 -4.50
CA ALA A 48 -12.68 3.27 -3.57
C ALA A 48 -13.26 1.88 -3.82
N GLU A 49 -13.49 1.51 -5.09
CA GLU A 49 -14.00 0.20 -5.46
C GLU A 49 -13.05 -0.92 -5.04
N TYR A 50 -11.76 -0.76 -5.32
CA TYR A 50 -10.76 -1.74 -4.91
C TYR A 50 -10.80 -1.98 -3.40
N ALA A 51 -10.78 -0.90 -2.64
CA ALA A 51 -10.77 -0.99 -1.18
C ALA A 51 -12.04 -1.65 -0.63
N LYS A 52 -13.21 -1.26 -1.17
CA LYS A 52 -14.49 -1.79 -0.71
C LYS A 52 -14.68 -3.27 -1.01
N THR A 53 -14.11 -3.77 -2.11
CA THR A 53 -14.27 -5.16 -2.53
C THR A 53 -13.15 -6.08 -2.07
N ALA A 54 -12.06 -5.52 -1.55
CA ALA A 54 -10.84 -6.28 -1.24
C ALA A 54 -11.08 -7.43 -0.27
N ALA A 55 -11.73 -7.18 0.86
CA ALA A 55 -11.99 -8.22 1.87
C ALA A 55 -12.87 -9.34 1.30
N GLY A 56 -13.91 -9.00 0.53
CA GLY A 56 -14.79 -9.99 -0.09
C GLY A 56 -14.10 -10.85 -1.14
N ARG A 57 -13.02 -10.37 -1.73
CA ARG A 57 -12.20 -11.13 -2.68
C ARG A 57 -11.13 -12.00 -2.01
N GLY A 58 -11.04 -11.98 -0.69
CA GLY A 58 -10.11 -12.81 0.06
C GLY A 58 -8.81 -12.12 0.46
N LEU A 59 -8.63 -10.84 0.15
CA LEU A 59 -7.45 -10.10 0.59
C LEU A 59 -7.49 -9.90 2.10
N LYS A 60 -6.32 -9.91 2.74
CA LYS A 60 -6.16 -9.78 4.19
C LYS A 60 -5.41 -8.51 4.59
N VAL A 61 -4.53 -8.02 3.73
CA VAL A 61 -3.70 -6.83 3.96
C VAL A 61 -3.52 -6.10 2.64
N LEU A 62 -3.56 -4.77 2.69
CA LEU A 62 -3.29 -3.93 1.53
C LEU A 62 -2.02 -3.12 1.77
N ILE A 63 -1.11 -3.14 0.80
CA ILE A 63 0.12 -2.34 0.79
C ILE A 63 -0.05 -1.26 -0.27
N CYS A 64 0.10 -0.01 0.11
CA CYS A 64 -0.08 1.12 -0.80
C CYS A 64 1.17 1.99 -0.81
N GLY A 65 1.82 2.09 -1.97
CA GLY A 65 2.96 2.99 -2.18
C GLY A 65 2.53 4.28 -2.85
N ALA A 66 2.99 5.40 -2.34
CA ALA A 66 2.65 6.70 -2.89
C ALA A 66 3.72 7.74 -2.57
N GLY A 67 3.93 8.68 -3.50
CA GLY A 67 4.85 9.80 -3.35
C GLY A 67 4.12 11.14 -3.32
N LEU A 68 4.87 12.22 -3.11
CA LEU A 68 4.35 13.59 -3.07
C LEU A 68 3.24 13.73 -2.00
N ALA A 69 2.09 14.30 -2.35
CA ALA A 69 0.91 14.33 -1.49
C ALA A 69 0.24 12.96 -1.47
N ALA A 70 0.88 12.01 -0.84
CA ALA A 70 0.65 10.56 -0.90
C ALA A 70 -0.71 10.16 -0.30
N ALA A 71 -1.80 10.49 -0.98
CA ALA A 71 -3.17 10.29 -0.50
C ALA A 71 -3.64 8.84 -0.60
N LEU A 72 -3.03 8.00 -1.44
CA LEU A 72 -3.53 6.66 -1.75
C LEU A 72 -3.74 5.78 -0.51
N PRO A 73 -2.76 5.61 0.40
CA PRO A 73 -2.97 4.75 1.57
C PRO A 73 -4.14 5.21 2.44
N GLY A 74 -4.25 6.51 2.71
CA GLY A 74 -5.33 7.05 3.52
C GLY A 74 -6.70 6.90 2.88
N VAL A 75 -6.79 7.10 1.57
CA VAL A 75 -8.05 6.90 0.83
C VAL A 75 -8.46 5.43 0.86
N VAL A 76 -7.53 4.52 0.66
CA VAL A 76 -7.79 3.08 0.77
C VAL A 76 -8.28 2.74 2.18
N ALA A 77 -7.58 3.20 3.21
CA ALA A 77 -7.95 2.94 4.60
C ALA A 77 -9.35 3.48 4.96
N ALA A 78 -9.78 4.56 4.31
CA ALA A 78 -11.11 5.12 4.53
C ALA A 78 -12.24 4.23 3.98
N HIS A 79 -11.94 3.31 3.08
CA HIS A 79 -12.92 2.47 2.40
C HIS A 79 -12.83 0.99 2.76
N THR A 80 -11.97 0.60 3.69
CA THR A 80 -11.82 -0.80 4.11
C THR A 80 -11.51 -0.89 5.60
N GLU A 81 -11.85 -2.01 6.21
CA GLU A 81 -11.42 -2.34 7.56
C GLU A 81 -10.18 -3.25 7.57
N LEU A 82 -9.69 -3.65 6.40
CA LEU A 82 -8.45 -4.40 6.32
C LEU A 82 -7.26 -3.55 6.78
N PRO A 83 -6.23 -4.18 7.35
CA PRO A 83 -4.99 -3.46 7.62
C PRO A 83 -4.41 -2.88 6.34
N VAL A 84 -4.05 -1.58 6.39
CA VAL A 84 -3.41 -0.87 5.29
C VAL A 84 -2.01 -0.47 5.73
N ILE A 85 -1.02 -0.81 4.91
CA ILE A 85 0.38 -0.47 5.14
C ILE A 85 0.79 0.52 4.05
N GLY A 86 1.22 1.70 4.47
CA GLY A 86 1.68 2.75 3.56
C GLY A 86 3.19 2.75 3.41
N VAL A 87 3.64 2.86 2.17
CA VAL A 87 5.06 3.02 1.82
C VAL A 87 5.24 4.41 1.23
N PRO A 88 5.87 5.34 1.97
CA PRO A 88 6.19 6.64 1.40
C PRO A 88 7.28 6.48 0.35
N LEU A 89 7.02 6.96 -0.87
CA LEU A 89 7.94 6.82 -1.98
C LEU A 89 8.63 8.13 -2.30
N ARG A 90 9.94 8.05 -2.49
CA ARG A 90 10.75 9.17 -2.95
C ARG A 90 10.63 9.31 -4.46
N SER A 91 10.67 10.54 -4.95
CA SER A 91 10.71 10.82 -6.39
C SER A 91 11.63 12.03 -6.65
N SER A 92 11.87 12.33 -7.92
CA SER A 92 12.66 13.51 -8.28
C SER A 92 12.02 14.83 -7.85
N MET A 93 10.69 14.80 -7.60
CA MET A 93 9.93 15.98 -7.17
C MET A 93 9.66 16.01 -5.67
N SER A 94 10.19 15.05 -4.92
CA SER A 94 9.97 14.96 -3.46
C SER A 94 10.56 16.15 -2.73
N VAL A 95 9.91 16.57 -1.66
CA VAL A 95 10.41 17.58 -0.72
C VAL A 95 11.09 16.87 0.43
N LEU A 96 12.30 17.29 0.78
CA LEU A 96 13.10 16.74 1.88
C LEU A 96 13.19 15.20 1.81
N ASP A 97 13.56 14.71 0.62
CA ASP A 97 13.81 13.27 0.39
C ASP A 97 12.64 12.36 0.76
N GLY A 98 11.42 12.80 0.51
CA GLY A 98 10.23 12.00 0.75
C GLY A 98 9.53 12.29 2.07
N LEU A 99 9.95 13.32 2.80
CA LEU A 99 9.25 13.74 4.03
C LEU A 99 7.81 14.15 3.73
N ASP A 100 7.56 14.77 2.57
CA ASP A 100 6.20 15.09 2.10
C ASP A 100 5.31 13.87 2.05
N ALA A 101 5.78 12.77 1.43
CA ALA A 101 5.03 11.52 1.35
C ALA A 101 4.85 10.89 2.73
N LEU A 102 5.90 10.86 3.54
CA LEU A 102 5.84 10.31 4.88
C LEU A 102 4.78 10.99 5.73
N LEU A 103 4.78 12.32 5.77
CA LEU A 103 3.81 13.07 6.56
C LEU A 103 2.38 12.91 6.03
N SER A 104 2.21 12.83 4.71
CA SER A 104 0.89 12.62 4.10
C SER A 104 0.31 11.25 4.46
N ILE A 105 1.15 10.24 4.62
CA ILE A 105 0.71 8.87 4.91
C ILE A 105 0.51 8.65 6.41
N VAL A 106 1.44 9.15 7.25
CA VAL A 106 1.45 8.80 8.67
C VAL A 106 0.45 9.60 9.49
N GLN A 107 0.13 10.84 9.08
CA GLN A 107 -0.75 11.74 9.83
C GLN A 107 -2.23 11.45 9.55
N MET A 108 -2.71 10.29 10.00
CA MET A 108 -4.09 9.88 9.83
C MET A 108 -4.94 10.22 11.05
N PRO A 109 -6.23 10.53 10.85
CA PRO A 109 -7.13 10.84 11.96
C PRO A 109 -7.48 9.60 12.78
N PRO A 110 -7.89 9.78 14.05
CA PRO A 110 -8.36 8.67 14.87
C PRO A 110 -9.47 7.88 14.17
N GLY A 111 -9.37 6.56 14.20
CA GLY A 111 -10.36 5.67 13.61
C GLY A 111 -10.05 5.22 12.18
N VAL A 112 -9.11 5.87 11.50
CA VAL A 112 -8.69 5.50 10.15
C VAL A 112 -7.16 5.34 10.13
N PRO A 113 -6.64 4.20 10.59
CA PRO A 113 -5.19 4.01 10.70
C PRO A 113 -4.54 3.55 9.41
N VAL A 114 -3.30 4.01 9.20
CA VAL A 114 -2.38 3.46 8.19
C VAL A 114 -1.07 3.15 8.90
N ALA A 115 -0.65 1.89 8.87
CA ALA A 115 0.67 1.51 9.36
C ALA A 115 1.72 1.95 8.35
N THR A 116 2.67 2.79 8.76
CA THR A 116 3.62 3.41 7.85
C THR A 116 5.01 2.86 8.08
N VAL A 117 5.67 2.40 7.02
CA VAL A 117 7.07 1.95 7.04
C VAL A 117 7.98 3.09 6.61
N GLY A 118 9.29 2.87 6.64
CA GLY A 118 10.27 3.88 6.25
C GLY A 118 10.16 4.28 4.77
N VAL A 119 10.74 5.43 4.44
CA VAL A 119 10.75 5.94 3.06
C VAL A 119 11.42 4.92 2.15
N ASP A 120 10.77 4.59 1.04
CA ASP A 120 11.19 3.60 0.04
C ASP A 120 11.37 2.17 0.61
N ASN A 121 10.86 1.88 1.79
CA ASN A 121 11.06 0.58 2.42
C ASN A 121 9.92 -0.38 2.14
N ALA A 122 9.73 -0.72 0.87
CA ALA A 122 8.71 -1.66 0.44
C ALA A 122 8.92 -3.06 1.05
N LYS A 123 10.18 -3.46 1.27
CA LYS A 123 10.48 -4.74 1.90
C LYS A 123 9.82 -4.86 3.27
N ASN A 124 9.96 -3.84 4.12
CA ASN A 124 9.36 -3.87 5.45
C ASN A 124 7.82 -3.88 5.41
N ALA A 125 7.22 -3.29 4.39
CA ALA A 125 5.77 -3.41 4.21
C ALA A 125 5.37 -4.88 4.00
N ALA A 126 6.10 -5.61 3.17
CA ALA A 126 5.84 -7.03 2.92
C ALA A 126 6.12 -7.88 4.17
N VAL A 127 7.19 -7.60 4.91
CA VAL A 127 7.48 -8.30 6.16
C VAL A 127 6.35 -8.10 7.18
N LEU A 128 5.87 -6.86 7.32
CA LEU A 128 4.74 -6.57 8.22
C LEU A 128 3.47 -7.25 7.76
N ALA A 129 3.16 -7.20 6.45
CA ALA A 129 2.01 -7.89 5.89
C ALA A 129 2.06 -9.40 6.18
N ALA A 130 3.22 -10.02 6.01
CA ALA A 130 3.42 -11.44 6.29
C ALA A 130 3.16 -11.77 7.75
N ARG A 131 3.61 -10.92 8.67
CA ARG A 131 3.37 -11.10 10.11
C ARG A 131 1.89 -10.98 10.46
N ILE A 132 1.18 -10.05 9.83
CA ILE A 132 -0.26 -9.88 10.04
C ILE A 132 -1.00 -11.12 9.54
N VAL A 133 -0.69 -11.58 8.34
CA VAL A 133 -1.31 -12.77 7.76
C VAL A 133 -1.08 -14.01 8.64
N ALA A 134 0.09 -14.12 9.26
CA ALA A 134 0.43 -15.25 10.12
C ALA A 134 -0.38 -15.30 11.42
N LEU A 135 -1.02 -14.20 11.80
CA LEU A 135 -1.86 -14.15 13.01
C LEU A 135 -3.27 -14.74 12.79
N ALA A 136 -3.67 -14.91 11.55
CA ALA A 136 -5.01 -15.39 11.22
C ALA A 136 -5.16 -16.90 11.43
#